data_ff3ef97e5bc90bdc5fcf75997f7dd32d
#
_entry.id   ff3ef97e5bc90bdc5fcf75997f7dd32d
#
_cell.length_a   1.000
_cell.length_b   1.000
_cell.length_c   1.000
_cell.angle_alpha   90.00
_cell.angle_beta   90.00
_cell.angle_gamma   90.00
#
_symmetry.space_group_name_H-M   'P 1'
#
loop_
_entity.id
_entity.type
_entity.pdbx_description
1 polymer ?
#
loop_
_entity_poly.entity_id
_entity_poly.type
_entity_poly.pdbx_seq_one_letter_code
_entity_poly.pdbx_strand_id
1 'polypeptide(L)'
;LSPDEPWQNIGSNWAFRWHDSGNKPVLTTKYLRDKKNIYVISVMKEKNIILTARIMSMIFTPFYLPMVGLIALFIFSYMSLLPIGYKLVMLGMVYLLTVVAPSLLIHLYRMVQGWTSRELGKKERRIVPYILSIVCYFGCFFWMEYRNTPRVISIIVVVALAIQMICAFINVWWKISTHTAAIGGVAGALVSYSVAFDFNPLWWLCIVLLMAGSVGSARMILRQHTLSQVVAGFLIGTACAILVI
;
A
#
# COMPACT_ATOMS: atom_id res chain seq x y z
N LEU A 1 -4.95 -5.62 -35.30
CA LEU A 1 -5.38 -7.02 -35.19
C LEU A 1 -4.21 -7.86 -35.68
N SER A 2 -3.37 -8.33 -34.78
CA SER A 2 -2.24 -9.22 -35.06
C SER A 2 -2.72 -10.67 -35.03
N PRO A 3 -2.26 -11.54 -35.99
CA PRO A 3 -2.74 -12.91 -36.14
C PRO A 3 -2.14 -13.92 -35.14
N ASP A 4 -1.48 -13.52 -34.09
CA ASP A 4 -0.75 -14.44 -33.20
C ASP A 4 -1.57 -14.74 -31.92
N GLU A 5 -2.73 -15.38 -32.10
CA GLU A 5 -3.43 -15.96 -30.94
C GLU A 5 -2.91 -17.38 -30.66
N PRO A 6 -2.48 -17.70 -29.40
CA PRO A 6 -1.75 -18.94 -29.06
C PRO A 6 -2.58 -20.22 -29.13
N TRP A 7 -3.79 -20.20 -29.68
CA TRP A 7 -4.70 -21.35 -29.76
C TRP A 7 -4.87 -21.93 -31.15
N GLN A 8 -4.17 -21.39 -32.17
CA GLN A 8 -4.15 -22.01 -33.49
C GLN A 8 -3.34 -23.33 -33.56
N ASN A 9 -2.53 -23.64 -32.51
CA ASN A 9 -1.66 -24.82 -32.53
C ASN A 9 -2.17 -26.04 -31.73
N ILE A 10 -3.40 -26.02 -31.21
CA ILE A 10 -3.99 -27.21 -30.52
C ILE A 10 -4.89 -28.05 -31.44
N GLY A 11 -4.93 -27.72 -32.73
CA GLY A 11 -5.89 -28.28 -33.68
C GLY A 11 -5.46 -29.51 -34.47
N SER A 12 -4.25 -30.07 -34.35
CA SER A 12 -3.77 -31.05 -35.32
C SER A 12 -3.74 -32.52 -34.88
N ASN A 13 -4.10 -32.91 -33.66
CA ASN A 13 -3.99 -34.30 -33.21
C ASN A 13 -5.29 -34.97 -32.71
N TRP A 14 -6.46 -34.40 -32.95
CA TRP A 14 -7.73 -35.07 -32.64
C TRP A 14 -8.62 -35.07 -33.88
N ALA A 15 -8.17 -35.74 -34.95
CA ALA A 15 -9.05 -36.16 -36.04
C ALA A 15 -9.96 -37.27 -35.50
N PHE A 16 -11.09 -36.90 -34.92
CA PHE A 16 -12.18 -37.82 -34.69
C PHE A 16 -12.77 -38.20 -36.05
N ARG A 17 -12.59 -39.46 -36.40
CA ARG A 17 -13.20 -40.08 -37.56
C ARG A 17 -14.73 -40.01 -37.43
N TRP A 18 -15.37 -39.18 -38.24
CA TRP A 18 -16.81 -39.10 -38.33
C TRP A 18 -17.36 -40.40 -38.92
N HIS A 19 -18.05 -41.18 -38.09
CA HIS A 19 -18.98 -42.16 -38.61
C HIS A 19 -20.34 -41.47 -38.75
N ASP A 20 -20.84 -41.46 -39.97
CA ASP A 20 -22.08 -40.87 -40.43
C ASP A 20 -23.27 -41.57 -39.75
N SER A 21 -23.82 -40.96 -38.73
CA SER A 21 -25.17 -41.24 -38.25
C SER A 21 -25.72 -39.96 -37.66
N GLY A 22 -26.75 -39.43 -38.24
CA GLY A 22 -27.38 -38.12 -38.11
C GLY A 22 -27.79 -37.63 -36.71
N ASN A 23 -27.01 -37.87 -35.70
CA ASN A 23 -27.18 -37.36 -34.34
C ASN A 23 -26.09 -36.35 -34.01
N LYS A 24 -26.42 -35.07 -34.05
CA LYS A 24 -25.50 -34.00 -33.64
C LYS A 24 -25.00 -34.27 -32.19
N PRO A 25 -23.69 -34.24 -31.95
CA PRO A 25 -23.14 -34.69 -30.68
C PRO A 25 -23.54 -33.73 -29.55
N VAL A 26 -24.42 -34.16 -28.67
CA VAL A 26 -24.79 -33.51 -27.42
C VAL A 26 -23.54 -33.28 -26.53
N LEU A 27 -22.49 -34.07 -26.74
CA LEU A 27 -21.20 -33.98 -26.07
C LEU A 27 -20.42 -32.70 -26.38
N THR A 28 -20.51 -32.16 -27.61
CA THR A 28 -19.79 -30.93 -27.98
C THR A 28 -20.38 -29.68 -27.30
N THR A 29 -21.69 -29.60 -27.16
CA THR A 29 -22.37 -28.48 -26.50
C THR A 29 -22.11 -28.46 -25.00
N LYS A 30 -22.05 -29.62 -24.34
CA LYS A 30 -21.71 -29.77 -22.95
C LYS A 30 -20.24 -29.36 -22.69
N TYR A 31 -19.31 -29.86 -23.48
CA TYR A 31 -17.88 -29.54 -23.40
C TYR A 31 -17.60 -28.04 -23.60
N LEU A 32 -18.23 -27.41 -24.59
CA LEU A 32 -18.09 -25.97 -24.83
C LEU A 32 -18.71 -25.14 -23.72
N ARG A 33 -19.83 -25.60 -23.14
CA ARG A 33 -20.46 -24.97 -21.97
C ARG A 33 -19.54 -25.04 -20.73
N ASP A 34 -18.93 -26.21 -20.49
CA ASP A 34 -18.04 -26.43 -19.34
C ASP A 34 -16.76 -25.60 -19.49
N LYS A 35 -16.15 -25.53 -20.66
CA LYS A 35 -15.03 -24.63 -20.96
C LYS A 35 -15.40 -23.16 -20.74
N LYS A 36 -16.57 -22.73 -21.21
CA LYS A 36 -17.06 -21.37 -21.03
C LYS A 36 -17.28 -21.07 -19.53
N ASN A 37 -17.85 -22.00 -18.78
CA ASN A 37 -18.05 -21.84 -17.33
C ASN A 37 -16.71 -21.76 -16.59
N ILE A 38 -15.75 -22.63 -16.90
CA ILE A 38 -14.41 -22.59 -16.31
C ILE A 38 -13.72 -21.26 -16.62
N TYR A 39 -13.83 -20.78 -17.87
CA TYR A 39 -13.28 -19.47 -18.25
C TYR A 39 -13.94 -18.32 -17.50
N VAL A 40 -15.26 -18.31 -17.40
CA VAL A 40 -16.00 -17.27 -16.64
C VAL A 40 -15.62 -17.29 -15.18
N ILE A 41 -15.52 -18.47 -14.55
CA ILE A 41 -15.11 -18.62 -13.15
C ILE A 41 -13.67 -18.11 -12.95
N SER A 42 -12.74 -18.44 -13.86
CA SER A 42 -11.36 -17.97 -13.76
C SER A 42 -11.25 -16.44 -13.87
N VAL A 43 -11.97 -15.84 -14.82
CA VAL A 43 -12.02 -14.36 -15.00
C VAL A 43 -12.66 -13.67 -13.80
N MET A 44 -13.73 -14.24 -13.22
CA MET A 44 -14.36 -13.70 -12.01
C MET A 44 -13.42 -13.80 -10.81
N LYS A 45 -12.71 -14.91 -10.65
CA LYS A 45 -11.71 -15.11 -9.59
C LYS A 45 -10.56 -14.10 -9.71
N GLU A 46 -10.07 -13.88 -10.92
CA GLU A 46 -9.02 -12.88 -11.18
C GLU A 46 -9.48 -11.46 -10.85
N LYS A 47 -10.70 -11.08 -11.26
CA LYS A 47 -11.28 -9.77 -10.90
C LYS A 47 -11.41 -9.58 -9.40
N ASN A 48 -11.84 -10.61 -8.67
CA ASN A 48 -11.97 -10.55 -7.22
C ASN A 48 -10.60 -10.39 -6.52
N ILE A 49 -9.57 -11.09 -6.98
CA ILE A 49 -8.20 -10.97 -6.47
C ILE A 49 -7.68 -9.54 -6.69
N ILE A 50 -7.87 -8.99 -7.88
CA ILE A 50 -7.46 -7.61 -8.20
C ILE A 50 -8.23 -6.61 -7.34
N LEU A 51 -9.54 -6.81 -7.14
CA LEU A 51 -10.36 -5.95 -6.30
C LEU A 51 -9.88 -5.98 -4.84
N THR A 52 -9.65 -7.16 -4.27
CA THR A 52 -9.13 -7.33 -2.91
C THR A 52 -7.76 -6.66 -2.76
N ALA A 53 -6.85 -6.85 -3.71
CA ALA A 53 -5.54 -6.21 -3.71
C ALA A 53 -5.66 -4.67 -3.77
N ARG A 54 -6.63 -4.14 -4.51
CA ARG A 54 -6.89 -2.70 -4.59
C ARG A 54 -7.43 -2.15 -3.26
N ILE A 55 -8.38 -2.84 -2.63
CA ILE A 55 -8.93 -2.47 -1.32
C ILE A 55 -7.82 -2.47 -0.27
N MET A 56 -7.01 -3.53 -0.20
CA MET A 56 -5.86 -3.61 0.70
C MET A 56 -4.89 -2.44 0.49
N SER A 57 -4.56 -2.12 -0.76
CA SER A 57 -3.67 -1.00 -1.07
C SER A 57 -4.27 0.37 -0.73
N MET A 58 -5.59 0.53 -0.74
CA MET A 58 -6.26 1.77 -0.32
C MET A 58 -6.31 1.93 1.19
N ILE A 59 -6.57 0.86 1.93
CA ILE A 59 -6.62 0.87 3.40
C ILE A 59 -5.23 1.18 3.97
N PHE A 60 -4.19 0.56 3.43
CA PHE A 60 -2.81 0.71 3.90
C PHE A 60 -2.04 1.78 3.12
N THR A 61 -2.66 2.93 2.86
CA THR A 61 -1.91 4.06 2.28
C THR A 61 -0.90 4.61 3.30
N PRO A 62 0.29 5.06 2.86
CA PRO A 62 1.32 5.60 3.75
C PRO A 62 0.84 6.78 4.61
N PHE A 63 -0.19 7.48 4.17
CA PHE A 63 -0.73 8.64 4.88
C PHE A 63 -1.43 8.31 6.19
N TYR A 64 -1.99 7.10 6.35
CA TYR A 64 -2.67 6.68 7.58
C TYR A 64 -1.72 6.16 8.67
N LEU A 65 -0.46 5.85 8.33
CA LEU A 65 0.44 5.19 9.26
C LEU A 65 0.86 6.05 10.46
N PRO A 66 1.12 7.37 10.34
CA PRO A 66 1.32 8.22 11.52
C PRO A 66 0.12 8.20 12.46
N MET A 67 -1.08 8.15 11.91
CA MET A 67 -2.33 8.04 12.68
C MET A 67 -2.40 6.73 13.46
N VAL A 68 -2.11 5.60 12.79
CA VAL A 68 -2.08 4.27 13.43
C VAL A 68 -1.01 4.21 14.52
N GLY A 69 0.18 4.78 14.26
CA GLY A 69 1.25 4.88 15.24
C GLY A 69 0.85 5.68 16.48
N LEU A 70 0.18 6.82 16.30
CA LEU A 70 -0.34 7.63 17.42
C LEU A 70 -1.43 6.93 18.21
N ILE A 71 -2.37 6.26 17.54
CA ILE A 71 -3.41 5.48 18.22
C ILE A 71 -2.77 4.37 19.05
N ALA A 72 -1.81 3.64 18.49
CA ALA A 72 -1.08 2.61 19.22
C ALA A 72 -0.34 3.20 20.44
N LEU A 73 0.33 4.35 20.28
CA LEU A 73 1.01 5.03 21.38
C LEU A 73 0.03 5.43 22.51
N PHE A 74 -1.14 5.97 22.16
CA PHE A 74 -2.16 6.37 23.13
C PHE A 74 -2.85 5.21 23.84
N ILE A 75 -2.81 4.01 23.28
CA ILE A 75 -3.41 2.81 23.88
C ILE A 75 -2.37 2.06 24.72
N PHE A 76 -1.16 1.85 24.20
CA PHE A 76 -0.18 0.91 24.77
C PHE A 76 0.93 1.54 25.57
N SER A 77 1.02 2.89 25.65
CA SER A 77 2.03 3.57 26.46
C SER A 77 1.42 4.35 27.62
N TYR A 78 2.27 4.89 28.50
CA TYR A 78 1.86 5.80 29.56
C TYR A 78 1.10 7.04 29.04
N MET A 79 1.15 7.33 27.74
CA MET A 79 0.33 8.37 27.11
C MET A 79 -1.18 8.04 27.14
N SER A 80 -1.55 6.80 27.52
CA SER A 80 -2.95 6.44 27.79
C SER A 80 -3.57 7.27 28.92
N LEU A 81 -2.78 7.81 29.84
CA LEU A 81 -3.21 8.66 30.94
C LEU A 81 -3.55 10.11 30.53
N LEU A 82 -3.16 10.54 29.33
CA LEU A 82 -3.48 11.88 28.83
C LEU A 82 -4.99 12.11 28.72
N PRO A 83 -5.48 13.34 28.96
CA PRO A 83 -6.91 13.67 28.80
C PRO A 83 -7.41 13.34 27.39
N ILE A 84 -8.62 12.80 27.29
CA ILE A 84 -9.23 12.40 26.01
C ILE A 84 -9.31 13.57 25.03
N GLY A 85 -9.61 14.79 25.52
CA GLY A 85 -9.65 15.99 24.68
C GLY A 85 -8.30 16.28 24.00
N TYR A 86 -7.18 16.14 24.73
CA TYR A 86 -5.85 16.29 24.17
C TYR A 86 -5.57 15.24 23.08
N LYS A 87 -5.89 13.96 23.33
CA LYS A 87 -5.73 12.88 22.36
C LYS A 87 -6.51 13.15 21.08
N LEU A 88 -7.78 13.57 21.21
CA LEU A 88 -8.65 13.87 20.07
C LEU A 88 -8.14 15.04 19.23
N VAL A 89 -7.66 16.10 19.88
CA VAL A 89 -7.06 17.25 19.17
C VAL A 89 -5.80 16.83 18.43
N MET A 90 -4.90 16.05 19.06
CA MET A 90 -3.68 15.55 18.42
C MET A 90 -4.01 14.63 17.23
N LEU A 91 -4.89 13.66 17.41
CA LEU A 91 -5.32 12.77 16.33
C LEU A 91 -5.99 13.55 15.19
N GLY A 92 -6.85 14.51 15.51
CA GLY A 92 -7.54 15.34 14.51
C GLY A 92 -6.57 16.19 13.67
N MET A 93 -5.60 16.82 14.32
CA MET A 93 -4.60 17.65 13.62
C MET A 93 -3.63 16.81 12.79
N VAL A 94 -3.15 15.69 13.33
CA VAL A 94 -2.31 14.77 12.56
C VAL A 94 -3.09 14.21 11.37
N TYR A 95 -4.35 13.78 11.54
CA TYR A 95 -5.19 13.35 10.44
C TYR A 95 -5.36 14.44 9.38
N LEU A 96 -5.66 15.67 9.80
CA LEU A 96 -5.84 16.80 8.89
C LEU A 96 -4.56 17.06 8.07
N LEU A 97 -3.41 17.11 8.72
CA LEU A 97 -2.14 17.49 8.08
C LEU A 97 -1.43 16.33 7.36
N THR A 98 -1.61 15.08 7.78
CA THR A 98 -0.93 13.93 7.15
C THR A 98 -1.79 13.17 6.14
N VAL A 99 -3.12 13.27 6.24
CA VAL A 99 -4.05 12.56 5.35
C VAL A 99 -4.83 13.53 4.45
N VAL A 100 -5.57 14.44 5.07
CA VAL A 100 -6.50 15.32 4.32
C VAL A 100 -5.73 16.33 3.48
N ALA A 101 -4.79 17.06 4.07
CA ALA A 101 -4.04 18.11 3.38
C ALA A 101 -3.25 17.57 2.17
N PRO A 102 -2.40 16.53 2.26
CA PRO A 102 -1.69 16.02 1.08
C PRO A 102 -2.64 15.43 0.05
N SER A 103 -3.70 14.73 0.46
CA SER A 103 -4.69 14.18 -0.47
C SER A 103 -5.40 15.27 -1.25
N LEU A 104 -5.81 16.35 -0.57
CA LEU A 104 -6.45 17.50 -1.18
C LEU A 104 -5.51 18.24 -2.13
N LEU A 105 -4.27 18.52 -1.70
CA LEU A 105 -3.27 19.20 -2.52
C LEU A 105 -2.93 18.39 -3.78
N ILE A 106 -2.76 17.08 -3.68
CA ILE A 106 -2.53 16.21 -4.83
C ILE A 106 -3.74 16.22 -5.76
N HIS A 107 -4.96 16.21 -5.21
CA HIS A 107 -6.18 16.26 -6.01
C HIS A 107 -6.30 17.60 -6.76
N LEU A 108 -6.12 18.73 -6.07
CA LEU A 108 -6.13 20.05 -6.66
C LEU A 108 -5.06 20.21 -7.74
N TYR A 109 -3.82 19.76 -7.45
CA TYR A 109 -2.74 19.79 -8.42
C TYR A 109 -3.10 19.03 -9.71
N ARG A 110 -3.72 17.85 -9.57
CA ARG A 110 -4.21 17.06 -10.71
C ARG A 110 -5.27 17.81 -11.52
N MET A 111 -6.23 18.44 -10.84
CA MET A 111 -7.30 19.20 -11.51
C MET A 111 -6.72 20.37 -12.32
N VAL A 112 -5.81 21.13 -11.72
CA VAL A 112 -5.17 22.29 -12.38
C VAL A 112 -4.38 21.86 -13.63
N GLN A 113 -3.69 20.70 -13.55
CA GLN A 113 -2.87 20.19 -14.65
C GLN A 113 -3.68 19.36 -15.68
N GLY A 114 -4.95 19.05 -15.41
CA GLY A 114 -5.77 18.20 -16.27
C GLY A 114 -5.27 16.73 -16.34
N TRP A 115 -4.46 16.28 -15.36
CA TRP A 115 -3.82 14.97 -15.41
C TRP A 115 -4.70 13.86 -14.83
N THR A 116 -4.67 12.71 -15.51
CA THR A 116 -5.30 11.49 -15.01
C THR A 116 -4.44 10.83 -13.91
N SER A 117 -5.05 9.97 -13.10
CA SER A 117 -4.31 9.19 -12.07
C SER A 117 -3.19 8.31 -12.64
N ARG A 118 -3.32 7.88 -13.91
CA ARG A 118 -2.28 7.10 -14.60
C ARG A 118 -1.07 7.96 -14.97
N GLU A 119 -1.27 9.21 -15.27
CA GLU A 119 -0.20 10.12 -15.66
C GLU A 119 0.69 10.53 -14.49
N LEU A 120 0.15 10.62 -13.27
CA LEU A 120 0.95 10.78 -12.04
C LEU A 120 1.90 9.60 -11.78
N GLY A 121 1.60 8.41 -12.34
CA GLY A 121 2.48 7.24 -12.26
C GLY A 121 3.72 7.31 -13.15
N LYS A 122 3.80 8.25 -14.10
CA LYS A 122 4.98 8.45 -14.96
C LYS A 122 6.17 8.94 -14.13
N LYS A 123 7.38 8.53 -14.51
CA LYS A 123 8.62 8.80 -13.75
C LYS A 123 8.80 10.29 -13.40
N GLU A 124 8.57 11.17 -14.37
CA GLU A 124 8.78 12.62 -14.24
C GLU A 124 7.78 13.31 -13.30
N ARG A 125 6.55 12.77 -13.19
CA ARG A 125 5.45 13.40 -12.43
C ARG A 125 5.29 12.79 -11.03
N ARG A 126 5.97 11.68 -10.76
CA ARG A 126 5.84 10.94 -9.50
C ARG A 126 6.39 11.69 -8.29
N ILE A 127 7.36 12.57 -8.49
CA ILE A 127 8.00 13.34 -7.42
C ILE A 127 7.04 14.36 -6.79
N VAL A 128 6.12 14.93 -7.58
CA VAL A 128 5.22 16.00 -7.10
C VAL A 128 4.36 15.57 -5.90
N PRO A 129 3.66 14.41 -5.92
CA PRO A 129 2.94 13.93 -4.74
C PRO A 129 3.82 13.77 -3.49
N TYR A 130 5.10 13.38 -3.66
CA TYR A 130 6.03 13.29 -2.53
C TYR A 130 6.35 14.66 -1.95
N ILE A 131 6.68 15.64 -2.79
CA ILE A 131 6.99 17.01 -2.32
C ILE A 131 5.80 17.60 -1.57
N LEU A 132 4.59 17.47 -2.13
CA LEU A 132 3.37 17.98 -1.49
C LEU A 132 3.13 17.31 -0.13
N SER A 133 3.32 16.00 -0.03
CA SER A 133 3.17 15.31 1.26
C SER A 133 4.28 15.65 2.24
N ILE A 134 5.53 15.78 1.81
CA ILE A 134 6.66 16.20 2.67
C ILE A 134 6.38 17.59 3.28
N VAL A 135 5.90 18.55 2.48
CA VAL A 135 5.53 19.88 2.98
C VAL A 135 4.43 19.81 4.03
N CYS A 136 3.40 18.98 3.82
CA CYS A 136 2.32 18.80 4.81
C CYS A 136 2.82 18.16 6.10
N TYR A 137 3.69 17.15 6.03
CA TYR A 137 4.28 16.49 7.20
C TYR A 137 5.21 17.42 7.96
N PHE A 138 5.97 18.24 7.24
CA PHE A 138 6.81 19.27 7.85
C PHE A 138 5.96 20.32 8.58
N GLY A 139 4.85 20.75 7.97
CA GLY A 139 3.88 21.62 8.63
C GLY A 139 3.25 20.99 9.89
N CYS A 140 2.98 19.68 9.85
CA CYS A 140 2.50 18.93 11.01
C CYS A 140 3.54 18.91 12.15
N PHE A 141 4.80 18.64 11.82
CA PHE A 141 5.90 18.67 12.77
C PHE A 141 6.06 20.08 13.40
N PHE A 142 6.07 21.13 12.59
CA PHE A 142 6.14 22.52 13.06
C PHE A 142 5.00 22.88 14.01
N TRP A 143 3.78 22.46 13.68
CA TRP A 143 2.63 22.68 14.55
C TRP A 143 2.78 21.97 15.89
N MET A 144 3.31 20.73 15.90
CA MET A 144 3.58 19.99 17.12
C MET A 144 4.63 20.65 18.00
N GLU A 145 5.72 21.15 17.40
CA GLU A 145 6.76 21.91 18.12
C GLU A 145 6.18 23.22 18.71
N TYR A 146 5.40 23.96 17.93
CA TYR A 146 4.74 25.18 18.41
C TYR A 146 3.81 24.92 19.60
N ARG A 147 3.16 23.75 19.64
CA ARG A 147 2.29 23.32 20.75
C ARG A 147 3.05 22.67 21.91
N ASN A 148 4.38 22.66 21.90
CA ASN A 148 5.22 21.97 22.87
C ASN A 148 4.77 20.52 23.11
N THR A 149 4.46 19.79 22.04
CA THR A 149 4.01 18.40 22.10
C THR A 149 5.15 17.51 22.63
N PRO A 150 4.89 16.53 23.50
CA PRO A 150 5.89 15.59 23.98
C PRO A 150 6.63 14.91 22.81
N ARG A 151 7.95 14.83 22.87
CA ARG A 151 8.80 14.27 21.81
C ARG A 151 8.39 12.86 21.38
N VAL A 152 7.93 12.04 22.33
CA VAL A 152 7.45 10.67 22.07
C VAL A 152 6.27 10.66 21.09
N ILE A 153 5.45 11.72 21.05
CA ILE A 153 4.33 11.86 20.12
C ILE A 153 4.82 12.41 18.79
N SER A 154 5.64 13.49 18.80
CA SER A 154 6.10 14.14 17.57
C SER A 154 7.07 13.27 16.76
N ILE A 155 7.83 12.39 17.40
CA ILE A 155 8.81 11.52 16.74
C ILE A 155 8.16 10.57 15.73
N ILE A 156 6.88 10.19 15.92
CA ILE A 156 6.13 9.37 14.93
C ILE A 156 5.99 10.12 13.60
N VAL A 157 5.70 11.41 13.65
CA VAL A 157 5.59 12.26 12.45
C VAL A 157 6.98 12.47 11.84
N VAL A 158 8.02 12.61 12.66
CA VAL A 158 9.42 12.73 12.20
C VAL A 158 9.86 11.47 11.46
N VAL A 159 9.56 10.28 12.00
CA VAL A 159 9.84 8.99 11.33
C VAL A 159 9.13 8.93 9.98
N ALA A 160 7.84 9.26 9.94
CA ALA A 160 7.07 9.23 8.70
C ALA A 160 7.60 10.25 7.67
N LEU A 161 8.00 11.44 8.11
CA LEU A 161 8.66 12.46 7.29
C LEU A 161 10.00 11.96 6.73
N ALA A 162 10.84 11.35 7.57
CA ALA A 162 12.13 10.81 7.17
C ALA A 162 11.97 9.67 6.14
N ILE A 163 11.03 8.75 6.36
CA ILE A 163 10.71 7.69 5.39
C ILE A 163 10.23 8.29 4.07
N GLN A 164 9.38 9.31 4.10
CA GLN A 164 8.91 10.00 2.90
C GLN A 164 10.06 10.65 2.12
N MET A 165 10.97 11.34 2.82
CA MET A 165 12.15 11.98 2.19
C MET A 165 13.07 10.95 1.55
N ILE A 166 13.41 9.87 2.27
CA ILE A 166 14.26 8.79 1.76
C ILE A 166 13.61 8.11 0.55
N CYS A 167 12.31 7.79 0.64
CA CYS A 167 11.57 7.20 -0.47
C CYS A 167 11.49 8.14 -1.67
N ALA A 168 11.29 9.44 -1.47
CA ALA A 168 11.27 10.44 -2.54
C ALA A 168 12.63 10.50 -3.25
N PHE A 169 13.71 10.54 -2.48
CA PHE A 169 15.08 10.55 -3.01
C PHE A 169 15.37 9.30 -3.84
N ILE A 170 15.09 8.11 -3.33
CA ILE A 170 15.31 6.85 -4.05
C ILE A 170 14.44 6.77 -5.31
N ASN A 171 13.19 7.26 -5.27
CA ASN A 171 12.27 7.24 -6.40
C ASN A 171 12.73 8.06 -7.62
N VAL A 172 13.74 8.91 -7.48
CA VAL A 172 14.37 9.62 -8.60
C VAL A 172 15.02 8.61 -9.55
N TRP A 173 15.72 7.62 -9.02
CA TRP A 173 16.46 6.63 -9.80
C TRP A 173 15.76 5.28 -9.86
N TRP A 174 15.26 4.80 -8.74
CA TRP A 174 14.68 3.46 -8.62
C TRP A 174 13.33 3.50 -7.92
N LYS A 175 12.33 2.89 -8.53
CA LYS A 175 10.97 2.87 -8.02
C LYS A 175 10.89 2.03 -6.75
N ILE A 176 10.66 2.65 -5.59
CA ILE A 176 10.47 1.95 -4.30
C ILE A 176 9.00 1.95 -3.87
N SER A 177 8.59 0.95 -3.09
CA SER A 177 7.24 0.84 -2.56
C SER A 177 7.10 1.61 -1.25
N THR A 178 6.46 2.77 -1.31
CA THR A 178 6.16 3.58 -0.11
C THR A 178 5.18 2.92 0.85
N HIS A 179 4.26 2.08 0.35
CA HIS A 179 3.31 1.33 1.19
C HIS A 179 4.06 0.35 2.10
N THR A 180 5.02 -0.38 1.55
CA THR A 180 5.82 -1.32 2.34
C THR A 180 6.84 -0.61 3.22
N ALA A 181 7.42 0.53 2.76
CA ALA A 181 8.27 1.37 3.60
C ALA A 181 7.54 1.90 4.82
N ALA A 182 6.31 2.30 4.64
CA ALA A 182 5.49 2.79 5.74
C ALA A 182 5.16 1.69 6.76
N ILE A 183 4.78 0.45 6.32
CA ILE A 183 4.56 -0.68 7.24
C ILE A 183 5.87 -1.11 7.90
N GLY A 184 6.99 -1.08 7.17
CA GLY A 184 8.33 -1.26 7.74
C GLY A 184 8.62 -0.25 8.84
N GLY A 185 8.23 1.02 8.65
CA GLY A 185 8.30 2.06 9.67
C GLY A 185 7.52 1.71 10.95
N VAL A 186 6.31 1.16 10.79
CA VAL A 186 5.53 0.65 11.94
C VAL A 186 6.24 -0.49 12.65
N ALA A 187 6.80 -1.45 11.90
CA ALA A 187 7.55 -2.57 12.48
C ALA A 187 8.78 -2.07 13.26
N GLY A 188 9.56 -1.16 12.67
CA GLY A 188 10.72 -0.55 13.33
C GLY A 188 10.34 0.26 14.57
N ALA A 189 9.29 1.07 14.48
CA ALA A 189 8.78 1.85 15.60
C ALA A 189 8.31 0.94 16.74
N LEU A 190 7.62 -0.16 16.42
CA LEU A 190 7.19 -1.14 17.42
C LEU A 190 8.37 -1.77 18.16
N VAL A 191 9.44 -2.12 17.44
CA VAL A 191 10.68 -2.64 18.04
C VAL A 191 11.33 -1.59 18.92
N SER A 192 11.52 -0.33 18.46
CA SER A 192 12.14 0.74 19.22
C SER A 192 11.33 1.07 20.49
N TYR A 193 10.01 1.18 20.37
CA TYR A 193 9.16 1.44 21.52
C TYR A 193 9.10 0.26 22.51
N SER A 194 9.24 -0.99 22.04
CA SER A 194 9.30 -2.14 22.94
C SER A 194 10.53 -2.09 23.85
N VAL A 195 11.64 -1.61 23.32
CA VAL A 195 12.86 -1.39 24.12
C VAL A 195 12.70 -0.18 25.05
N ALA A 196 12.11 0.91 24.54
CA ALA A 196 11.94 2.15 25.32
C ALA A 196 10.94 2.02 26.48
N PHE A 197 9.90 1.19 26.31
CA PHE A 197 8.81 1.03 27.29
C PHE A 197 8.80 -0.35 27.98
N ASP A 198 9.81 -1.18 27.72
CA ASP A 198 9.98 -2.52 28.31
C ASP A 198 8.73 -3.40 28.21
N PHE A 199 8.17 -3.53 27.00
CA PHE A 199 7.04 -4.44 26.73
C PHE A 199 7.37 -5.45 25.66
N ASN A 200 6.67 -6.61 25.68
CA ASN A 200 6.86 -7.65 24.67
C ASN A 200 6.04 -7.35 23.41
N PRO A 201 6.68 -7.03 22.27
CA PRO A 201 6.00 -6.65 21.04
C PRO A 201 5.61 -7.86 20.18
N LEU A 202 5.91 -9.10 20.58
CA LEU A 202 5.91 -10.30 19.71
C LEU A 202 4.61 -10.46 18.92
N TRP A 203 3.46 -10.41 19.59
CA TRP A 203 2.16 -10.58 18.93
C TRP A 203 1.85 -9.47 17.94
N TRP A 204 2.16 -8.23 18.31
CA TRP A 204 1.95 -7.06 17.46
C TRP A 204 2.89 -7.08 16.25
N LEU A 205 4.13 -7.52 16.45
CA LEU A 205 5.10 -7.65 15.38
C LEU A 205 4.67 -8.74 14.38
N CYS A 206 4.16 -9.88 14.84
CA CYS A 206 3.59 -10.91 13.98
C CYS A 206 2.44 -10.36 13.12
N ILE A 207 1.52 -9.59 13.71
CA ILE A 207 0.41 -8.96 12.98
C ILE A 207 0.95 -7.99 11.92
N VAL A 208 1.89 -7.11 12.28
CA VAL A 208 2.48 -6.14 11.35
C VAL A 208 3.21 -6.84 10.20
N LEU A 209 3.94 -7.93 10.46
CA LEU A 209 4.62 -8.71 9.42
C LEU A 209 3.63 -9.40 8.48
N LEU A 210 2.53 -9.96 8.98
CA LEU A 210 1.45 -10.50 8.15
C LEU A 210 0.81 -9.41 7.27
N MET A 211 0.59 -8.23 7.84
CA MET A 211 0.09 -7.08 7.08
C MET A 211 1.10 -6.62 6.01
N ALA A 212 2.39 -6.59 6.33
CA ALA A 212 3.45 -6.25 5.39
C ALA A 212 3.49 -7.23 4.20
N GLY A 213 3.38 -8.53 4.47
CA GLY A 213 3.27 -9.56 3.44
C GLY A 213 2.03 -9.40 2.57
N SER A 214 0.88 -9.14 3.19
CA SER A 214 -0.39 -8.94 2.48
C SER A 214 -0.37 -7.70 1.57
N VAL A 215 0.14 -6.57 2.08
CA VAL A 215 0.27 -5.34 1.30
C VAL A 215 1.33 -5.48 0.21
N GLY A 216 2.48 -6.09 0.52
CA GLY A 216 3.51 -6.39 -0.48
C GLY A 216 2.98 -7.23 -1.63
N SER A 217 2.24 -8.31 -1.31
CA SER A 217 1.57 -9.15 -2.30
C SER A 217 0.55 -8.36 -3.14
N ALA A 218 -0.26 -7.52 -2.50
CA ALA A 218 -1.22 -6.67 -3.19
C ALA A 218 -0.54 -5.72 -4.18
N ARG A 219 0.61 -5.13 -3.84
CA ARG A 219 1.39 -4.25 -4.74
C ARG A 219 1.97 -5.01 -5.93
N MET A 220 2.36 -6.27 -5.74
CA MET A 220 2.83 -7.14 -6.83
C MET A 220 1.69 -7.61 -7.73
N ILE A 221 0.55 -8.03 -7.17
CA ILE A 221 -0.66 -8.42 -7.92
C ILE A 221 -1.14 -7.26 -8.80
N LEU A 222 -1.13 -6.03 -8.28
CA LEU A 222 -1.47 -4.82 -9.05
C LEU A 222 -0.39 -4.43 -10.08
N ARG A 223 0.69 -5.20 -10.23
CA ARG A 223 1.83 -4.95 -11.12
C ARG A 223 2.45 -3.55 -10.94
N GLN A 224 2.39 -3.02 -9.73
CA GLN A 224 2.91 -1.68 -9.44
C GLN A 224 4.37 -1.72 -8.98
N HIS A 225 4.79 -2.81 -8.34
CA HIS A 225 6.14 -3.01 -7.83
C HIS A 225 6.61 -4.44 -8.01
N THR A 226 7.95 -4.62 -8.08
CA THR A 226 8.60 -5.93 -8.04
C THR A 226 8.87 -6.35 -6.58
N LEU A 227 9.18 -7.63 -6.36
CA LEU A 227 9.51 -8.14 -5.04
C LEU A 227 10.68 -7.37 -4.39
N SER A 228 11.73 -7.09 -5.15
CA SER A 228 12.89 -6.32 -4.67
C SER A 228 12.51 -4.92 -4.18
N GLN A 229 11.60 -4.23 -4.90
CA GLN A 229 11.11 -2.90 -4.53
C GLN A 229 10.24 -2.93 -3.26
N VAL A 230 9.51 -4.01 -3.05
CA VAL A 230 8.67 -4.24 -1.87
C VAL A 230 9.54 -4.52 -0.64
N VAL A 231 10.50 -5.44 -0.77
CA VAL A 231 11.41 -5.83 0.32
C VAL A 231 12.32 -4.66 0.71
N ALA A 232 12.93 -3.99 -0.27
CA ALA A 232 13.77 -2.83 0.00
C ALA A 232 12.99 -1.70 0.68
N GLY A 233 11.74 -1.45 0.25
CA GLY A 233 10.86 -0.49 0.92
C GLY A 233 10.67 -0.83 2.39
N PHE A 234 10.30 -2.07 2.69
CA PHE A 234 10.10 -2.54 4.07
C PHE A 234 11.36 -2.37 4.92
N LEU A 235 12.52 -2.81 4.43
CA LEU A 235 13.79 -2.71 5.15
C LEU A 235 14.19 -1.25 5.42
N ILE A 236 14.05 -0.36 4.44
CA ILE A 236 14.35 1.07 4.61
C ILE A 236 13.43 1.70 5.64
N GLY A 237 12.12 1.39 5.60
CA GLY A 237 11.18 1.90 6.60
C GLY A 237 11.53 1.43 8.01
N THR A 238 11.83 0.14 8.18
CA THR A 238 12.23 -0.45 9.47
C THR A 238 13.52 0.18 10.00
N ALA A 239 14.56 0.26 9.17
CA ALA A 239 15.84 0.85 9.55
C ALA A 239 15.68 2.33 9.91
N CYS A 240 14.93 3.11 9.12
CA CYS A 240 14.67 4.51 9.38
C CYS A 240 13.98 4.73 10.73
N ALA A 241 12.96 3.93 11.06
CA ALA A 241 12.25 4.04 12.32
C ALA A 241 13.15 3.68 13.52
N ILE A 242 13.95 2.62 13.41
CA ILE A 242 14.90 2.22 14.48
C ILE A 242 15.97 3.30 14.72
N LEU A 243 16.42 3.98 13.66
CA LEU A 243 17.47 5.01 13.78
C LEU A 243 16.95 6.35 14.31
N VAL A 244 15.68 6.66 14.10
CA VAL A 244 15.09 7.95 14.46
C VAL A 244 14.47 7.92 15.86
N ILE A 245 13.93 6.77 16.30
CA ILE A 245 13.36 6.57 17.65
C ILE A 245 14.43 6.12 18.63
#